data_534acb70ea491a19de83baf30ee89ae2
#
_entry.id   534acb70ea491a19de83baf30ee89ae2
#
_cell.length_a   1.000
_cell.length_b   1.000
_cell.length_c   1.000
_cell.angle_alpha   90.00
_cell.angle_beta   90.00
_cell.angle_gamma   90.00
#
_symmetry.space_group_name_H-M   'P 1'
#
loop_
_entity.id
_entity.type
_entity.pdbx_description
1 polymer ?
#
loop_
_entity_poly.entity_id
_entity_poly.type
_entity_poly.pdbx_seq_one_letter_code
_entity_poly.pdbx_strand_id
1 'polypeptide(L)'
;MSLSISFLARALLAVCPALGCAACSSGGCPSGTEKWNGGSCEAPSPVHLNTVGFLPDRAKLAVVLQPADTFALVGADGVSVWSGFAAGPMLDGDTGLTLWTLDFSAFTLPGEYYLDVPGVGRSVSFRIDAQVYADVASTLMLGMYGQRCGVAVDFEHQGKRFSHGACHTQDAIPWEDQGSGIKDVTGGWHDAGDYGKYTNNAAFSLGMLFRAWELYPGKLATLALQMPEHGGPLPDFLGEAKVQLEQLLRMQRDDGSVYQQVSEVEFEGFIPPSSDHGTRYLFGFGTVQAADLVAVAAAGARLYLPYDPELASRCLAAALKSWTYLQATGFVGADLSGTKHPGYWRRDDGPERLWAAVELWETTGAADALAAAEAQLGTTLVSSNWDWPNVANLGLFTYVLSHQDGRDPTLVASATGNVVSAANAIVSQIALSGFGRGIPNYYWGSNGTVARITLNLMVANALAPDPRFLDGAVAQLDHLLGRNVYGRSFVTGLGHFPPIHPHHRPSASTGAWPGLLVGGPAASATGWTDEQDDYRQNEIAINWNTAMIFGAASLVE
;
A
#
# COMPACT_ATOMS: atom_id res chain seq x y z
N MET A 1 9.14 -70.41 41.31
CA MET A 1 10.56 -70.65 40.98
C MET A 1 11.00 -69.39 40.25
N SER A 2 11.56 -68.41 40.95
CA SER A 2 12.99 -68.18 41.13
C SER A 2 13.60 -67.64 39.84
N LEU A 3 14.22 -66.52 39.73
CA LEU A 3 15.13 -65.74 40.58
C LEU A 3 15.32 -64.31 40.00
N SER A 4 15.41 -63.34 40.86
CA SER A 4 15.92 -61.98 40.64
C SER A 4 17.40 -61.96 40.29
N ILE A 5 17.90 -61.01 39.46
CA ILE A 5 19.25 -60.47 39.66
C ILE A 5 19.25 -59.00 39.22
N SER A 6 19.55 -58.11 40.17
CA SER A 6 19.93 -56.70 39.99
C SER A 6 21.36 -56.59 39.49
N PHE A 7 21.65 -55.62 38.57
CA PHE A 7 23.00 -55.09 38.43
C PHE A 7 23.00 -53.58 38.20
N LEU A 8 23.64 -52.85 39.07
CA LEU A 8 24.11 -51.49 38.94
C LEU A 8 25.21 -51.41 37.86
N ALA A 9 25.16 -50.39 37.01
CA ALA A 9 26.37 -49.96 36.33
C ALA A 9 26.31 -48.45 36.00
N ARG A 10 27.09 -47.74 36.69
CA ARG A 10 27.96 -46.57 36.47
C ARG A 10 27.76 -45.74 35.19
N ALA A 11 27.62 -44.44 35.45
CA ALA A 11 27.81 -43.35 34.48
C ALA A 11 29.22 -43.39 33.87
N LEU A 12 29.28 -43.28 32.55
CA LEU A 12 30.47 -42.88 31.80
C LEU A 12 30.07 -41.69 30.90
N LEU A 13 30.61 -40.54 31.24
CA LEU A 13 30.67 -39.39 30.33
C LEU A 13 31.53 -39.79 29.11
N ALA A 14 30.89 -39.82 27.94
CA ALA A 14 31.60 -39.86 26.67
C ALA A 14 31.47 -38.51 26.00
N VAL A 15 32.57 -37.80 25.94
CA VAL A 15 32.79 -36.65 25.07
C VAL A 15 32.74 -37.15 23.62
N CYS A 16 31.80 -36.67 22.81
CA CYS A 16 31.75 -36.96 21.39
C CYS A 16 32.28 -35.74 20.61
N PRO A 17 33.26 -35.98 19.71
CA PRO A 17 33.77 -34.89 18.88
C PRO A 17 32.80 -34.56 17.73
N ALA A 18 32.83 -33.29 17.31
CA ALA A 18 32.11 -32.77 16.19
C ALA A 18 32.39 -33.57 14.89
N LEU A 19 31.39 -34.32 14.45
CA LEU A 19 31.32 -34.87 13.09
C LEU A 19 29.97 -34.41 12.47
N GLY A 20 30.08 -33.71 11.34
CA GLY A 20 28.96 -33.15 10.63
C GLY A 20 27.90 -34.18 10.28
N CYS A 21 26.67 -33.92 10.66
CA CYS A 21 25.50 -34.61 10.13
C CYS A 21 25.08 -33.95 8.81
N ALA A 22 25.54 -34.54 7.71
CA ALA A 22 24.92 -34.36 6.40
C ALA A 22 23.75 -35.33 6.29
N ALA A 23 22.56 -34.92 6.71
CA ALA A 23 21.26 -35.51 6.33
C ALA A 23 20.11 -34.67 6.92
N CYS A 24 19.81 -33.53 6.28
CA CYS A 24 18.53 -32.85 6.42
C CYS A 24 17.95 -32.63 5.02
N SER A 25 17.42 -33.68 4.43
CA SER A 25 16.55 -33.58 3.25
C SER A 25 15.11 -33.61 3.72
N SER A 26 14.31 -32.61 3.33
CA SER A 26 12.90 -32.33 3.67
C SER A 26 12.66 -31.75 5.06
N GLY A 27 13.37 -30.68 5.44
CA GLY A 27 13.24 -30.11 6.77
C GLY A 27 12.29 -28.91 6.81
N GLY A 28 11.10 -29.08 7.40
CA GLY A 28 10.39 -27.97 8.02
C GLY A 28 11.23 -27.39 9.17
N CYS A 29 10.99 -26.13 9.51
CA CYS A 29 11.63 -25.51 10.67
C CYS A 29 11.21 -26.18 11.99
N PRO A 30 12.06 -26.14 13.03
CA PRO A 30 11.65 -26.51 14.38
C PRO A 30 10.43 -25.72 14.83
N SER A 31 9.62 -26.34 15.72
CA SER A 31 8.44 -25.67 16.29
C SER A 31 8.81 -24.29 16.85
N GLY A 32 8.08 -23.25 16.44
CA GLY A 32 8.33 -21.87 16.85
C GLY A 32 9.39 -21.11 16.03
N THR A 33 9.89 -21.69 14.93
CA THR A 33 10.78 -21.02 13.98
C THR A 33 10.24 -21.12 12.56
N GLU A 34 10.54 -20.13 11.71
CA GLU A 34 10.15 -20.09 10.29
C GLU A 34 11.37 -19.99 9.39
N LYS A 35 11.28 -20.52 8.17
CA LYS A 35 12.32 -20.32 7.15
C LYS A 35 12.25 -18.91 6.64
N TRP A 36 13.37 -18.22 6.66
CA TRP A 36 13.48 -16.88 6.09
C TRP A 36 14.72 -16.77 5.19
N ASN A 37 14.59 -16.01 4.14
CA ASN A 37 15.61 -15.46 3.22
C ASN A 37 16.89 -16.28 3.05
N GLY A 38 16.78 -17.52 2.54
CA GLY A 38 17.93 -18.38 2.27
C GLY A 38 18.02 -19.66 3.10
N GLY A 39 17.00 -19.95 3.92
CA GLY A 39 16.81 -21.28 4.49
C GLY A 39 17.26 -21.46 5.94
N SER A 40 17.64 -20.40 6.67
CA SER A 40 17.79 -20.47 8.13
C SER A 40 16.41 -20.43 8.80
N CYS A 41 16.23 -21.26 9.84
CA CYS A 41 15.06 -21.21 10.68
C CYS A 41 15.31 -20.23 11.82
N GLU A 42 14.50 -19.17 11.91
CA GLU A 42 14.60 -18.13 12.94
C GLU A 42 13.28 -18.04 13.72
N ALA A 43 13.36 -17.63 14.97
CA ALA A 43 12.18 -17.35 15.79
C ALA A 43 11.73 -15.90 15.55
N PRO A 44 10.41 -15.62 15.57
CA PRO A 44 9.92 -14.25 15.61
C PRO A 44 10.54 -13.47 16.78
N SER A 45 10.79 -12.17 16.56
CA SER A 45 11.29 -11.29 17.62
C SER A 45 10.28 -11.22 18.79
N PRO A 46 10.71 -11.36 20.04
CA PRO A 46 9.82 -11.18 21.19
C PRO A 46 9.45 -9.70 21.43
N VAL A 47 10.10 -8.79 20.72
CA VAL A 47 9.85 -7.34 20.77
C VAL A 47 9.30 -6.91 19.40
N HIS A 48 8.04 -6.45 19.36
CA HIS A 48 7.34 -6.07 18.15
C HIS A 48 7.51 -4.58 17.91
N LEU A 49 8.16 -4.22 16.81
CA LEU A 49 8.48 -2.84 16.44
C LEU A 49 8.53 -2.68 14.92
N ASN A 50 8.64 -1.45 14.43
CA ASN A 50 8.95 -1.19 13.03
C ASN A 50 10.34 -1.75 12.71
N THR A 51 10.37 -2.82 11.93
CA THR A 51 11.59 -3.58 11.64
C THR A 51 12.45 -2.95 10.55
N VAL A 52 11.96 -1.88 9.90
CA VAL A 52 12.74 -1.11 8.90
C VAL A 52 13.53 0.00 9.57
N GLY A 53 12.94 0.66 10.58
CA GLY A 53 13.61 1.71 11.35
C GLY A 53 12.69 2.89 11.68
N PHE A 54 13.29 3.93 12.24
CA PHE A 54 12.59 5.09 12.80
C PHE A 54 13.25 6.40 12.37
N LEU A 55 12.45 7.46 12.26
CA LEU A 55 12.96 8.82 12.13
C LEU A 55 13.51 9.32 13.48
N PRO A 56 14.59 10.13 13.48
CA PRO A 56 15.18 10.66 14.72
C PRO A 56 14.17 11.42 15.61
N ASP A 57 13.37 12.31 15.02
CA ASP A 57 12.53 13.28 15.73
C ASP A 57 11.04 12.87 15.78
N ARG A 58 10.71 11.59 15.58
CA ARG A 58 9.35 11.08 15.63
C ARG A 58 9.16 10.06 16.75
N ALA A 59 7.90 9.73 17.02
CA ALA A 59 7.54 8.69 17.96
C ALA A 59 8.23 7.36 17.58
N LYS A 60 8.83 6.68 18.56
CA LYS A 60 9.52 5.41 18.42
C LYS A 60 9.01 4.47 19.50
N LEU A 61 8.07 3.59 19.09
CA LEU A 61 7.38 2.69 20.01
C LEU A 61 7.62 1.23 19.63
N ALA A 62 7.83 0.40 20.64
CA ALA A 62 7.79 -1.05 20.52
C ALA A 62 6.84 -1.63 21.56
N VAL A 63 6.42 -2.89 21.37
CA VAL A 63 5.60 -3.60 22.33
C VAL A 63 6.15 -4.99 22.61
N VAL A 64 5.94 -5.48 23.84
CA VAL A 64 6.22 -6.85 24.24
C VAL A 64 4.97 -7.49 24.82
N LEU A 65 4.86 -8.83 24.68
CA LEU A 65 3.70 -9.63 25.13
C LEU A 65 3.92 -10.28 26.50
N GLN A 66 5.02 -9.97 27.14
CA GLN A 66 5.40 -10.48 28.45
C GLN A 66 5.66 -9.33 29.41
N PRO A 67 5.47 -9.52 30.74
CA PRO A 67 5.75 -8.50 31.72
C PRO A 67 7.17 -7.95 31.58
N ALA A 68 7.30 -6.62 31.52
CA ALA A 68 8.55 -5.91 31.44
C ALA A 68 8.49 -4.67 32.32
N ASP A 69 9.56 -4.39 33.08
CA ASP A 69 9.70 -3.20 33.91
C ASP A 69 10.57 -2.16 33.21
N THR A 70 11.67 -2.61 32.61
CA THR A 70 12.68 -1.75 31.98
C THR A 70 13.15 -2.35 30.66
N PHE A 71 13.79 -1.49 29.84
CA PHE A 71 14.47 -1.94 28.62
C PHE A 71 15.68 -1.04 28.34
N ALA A 72 16.61 -1.53 27.56
CA ALA A 72 17.77 -0.80 27.10
C ALA A 72 17.78 -0.68 25.57
N LEU A 73 18.20 0.48 25.07
CA LEU A 73 18.59 0.66 23.67
C LEU A 73 20.09 0.41 23.59
N VAL A 74 20.49 -0.53 22.72
CA VAL A 74 21.86 -1.02 22.62
C VAL A 74 22.35 -0.76 21.20
N GLY A 75 23.53 -0.19 21.07
CA GLY A 75 24.22 0.04 19.79
C GLY A 75 24.71 -1.26 19.16
N ALA A 76 25.08 -1.19 17.89
CA ALA A 76 25.64 -2.33 17.14
C ALA A 76 26.92 -2.91 17.77
N ASP A 77 27.64 -2.08 18.56
CA ASP A 77 28.81 -2.47 19.33
C ASP A 77 28.50 -3.23 20.63
N GLY A 78 27.21 -3.41 20.96
CA GLY A 78 26.75 -4.07 22.18
C GLY A 78 26.75 -3.16 23.43
N VAL A 79 26.98 -1.85 23.27
CA VAL A 79 26.95 -0.88 24.39
C VAL A 79 25.55 -0.34 24.55
N SER A 80 25.04 -0.36 25.79
CA SER A 80 23.77 0.32 26.12
C SER A 80 23.96 1.84 26.06
N VAL A 81 23.21 2.49 25.16
CA VAL A 81 23.30 3.94 24.91
C VAL A 81 22.15 4.72 25.55
N TRP A 82 21.04 4.02 25.89
CA TRP A 82 19.88 4.61 26.52
C TRP A 82 19.05 3.54 27.23
N SER A 83 18.21 3.93 28.19
CA SER A 83 17.29 3.02 28.87
C SER A 83 15.99 3.72 29.23
N GLY A 84 14.92 2.94 29.35
CA GLY A 84 13.58 3.40 29.70
C GLY A 84 12.80 2.42 30.55
N PHE A 85 11.62 2.85 30.97
CA PHE A 85 10.65 2.02 31.68
C PHE A 85 9.57 1.57 30.69
N ALA A 86 9.16 0.30 30.81
CA ALA A 86 8.01 -0.22 30.09
C ALA A 86 6.71 0.31 30.72
N ALA A 87 5.77 0.75 29.88
CA ALA A 87 4.45 1.19 30.30
C ALA A 87 3.43 0.06 30.06
N GLY A 88 2.72 -0.33 31.10
CA GLY A 88 1.71 -1.41 31.02
C GLY A 88 1.33 -1.94 32.41
N PRO A 89 0.51 -3.00 32.49
CA PRO A 89 -0.09 -3.73 31.37
C PRO A 89 -1.23 -2.99 30.68
N MET A 90 -1.38 -3.18 29.36
CA MET A 90 -2.51 -2.75 28.56
C MET A 90 -3.17 -3.97 27.90
N LEU A 91 -4.47 -4.15 28.02
CA LEU A 91 -5.21 -5.16 27.28
C LEU A 91 -5.55 -4.61 25.87
N ASP A 92 -5.03 -5.24 24.83
CA ASP A 92 -5.40 -4.94 23.46
C ASP A 92 -6.73 -5.56 23.10
N GLY A 93 -7.71 -4.74 22.73
CA GLY A 93 -9.08 -5.17 22.48
C GLY A 93 -9.24 -6.06 21.24
N ASP A 94 -8.37 -5.92 20.24
CA ASP A 94 -8.45 -6.66 18.98
C ASP A 94 -7.90 -8.08 19.10
N THR A 95 -6.82 -8.24 19.86
CA THR A 95 -6.13 -9.52 20.01
C THR A 95 -6.44 -10.24 21.31
N GLY A 96 -6.95 -9.53 22.33
CA GLY A 96 -7.11 -10.05 23.69
C GLY A 96 -5.78 -10.26 24.44
N LEU A 97 -4.66 -9.80 23.89
CA LEU A 97 -3.34 -9.92 24.49
C LEU A 97 -3.05 -8.79 25.47
N THR A 98 -2.27 -9.07 26.47
CA THR A 98 -1.74 -8.06 27.40
C THR A 98 -0.37 -7.62 26.93
N LEU A 99 -0.17 -6.31 26.83
CA LEU A 99 1.00 -5.67 26.22
C LEU A 99 1.69 -4.74 27.20
N TRP A 100 3.00 -4.57 27.02
CA TRP A 100 3.82 -3.51 27.61
C TRP A 100 4.45 -2.71 26.50
N THR A 101 4.31 -1.38 26.56
CA THR A 101 4.86 -0.45 25.56
C THR A 101 6.24 0.03 25.99
N LEU A 102 7.17 0.03 25.06
CA LEU A 102 8.53 0.53 25.20
C LEU A 102 8.63 1.81 24.37
N ASP A 103 8.71 2.95 25.04
CA ASP A 103 8.82 4.27 24.40
C ASP A 103 10.27 4.77 24.49
N PHE A 104 10.93 4.86 23.34
CA PHE A 104 12.28 5.43 23.21
C PHE A 104 12.32 6.66 22.30
N SER A 105 11.18 7.35 22.16
CA SER A 105 11.04 8.55 21.32
C SER A 105 12.02 9.66 21.68
N ALA A 106 12.39 9.76 22.96
CA ALA A 106 13.36 10.76 23.44
C ALA A 106 14.79 10.54 22.95
N PHE A 107 15.12 9.36 22.42
CA PHE A 107 16.43 9.08 21.84
C PHE A 107 16.44 9.43 20.35
N THR A 108 17.31 10.36 19.93
CA THR A 108 17.28 10.95 18.58
C THR A 108 18.57 10.73 17.78
N LEU A 109 19.58 10.05 18.34
CA LEU A 109 20.85 9.86 17.63
C LEU A 109 20.72 8.84 16.49
N PRO A 110 21.14 9.20 15.27
CA PRO A 110 21.17 8.25 14.16
C PRO A 110 22.15 7.10 14.41
N GLY A 111 21.80 5.90 13.92
CA GLY A 111 22.64 4.71 14.06
C GLY A 111 21.84 3.42 13.94
N GLU A 112 22.55 2.30 14.14
CA GLU A 112 21.94 0.97 14.20
C GLU A 112 21.83 0.51 15.66
N TYR A 113 20.66 0.01 16.03
CA TYR A 113 20.29 -0.32 17.40
C TYR A 113 19.43 -1.58 17.47
N TYR A 114 19.35 -2.14 18.68
CA TYR A 114 18.31 -3.10 19.08
C TYR A 114 17.84 -2.80 20.51
N LEU A 115 16.64 -3.24 20.85
CA LEU A 115 16.12 -3.19 22.21
C LEU A 115 16.46 -4.50 22.93
N ASP A 116 16.98 -4.37 24.16
CA ASP A 116 17.22 -5.50 25.08
C ASP A 116 16.26 -5.38 26.28
N VAL A 117 15.39 -6.34 26.46
CA VAL A 117 14.34 -6.34 27.48
C VAL A 117 14.60 -7.47 28.47
N PRO A 118 15.01 -7.18 29.70
CA PRO A 118 15.31 -8.21 30.70
C PRO A 118 14.14 -9.18 30.90
N GLY A 119 14.42 -10.47 30.81
CA GLY A 119 13.42 -11.54 30.97
C GLY A 119 12.55 -11.82 29.74
N VAL A 120 12.58 -10.94 28.71
CA VAL A 120 11.84 -11.09 27.44
C VAL A 120 12.79 -11.48 26.31
N GLY A 121 13.86 -10.71 26.11
CA GLY A 121 14.84 -10.93 25.03
C GLY A 121 15.14 -9.68 24.23
N ARG A 122 15.75 -9.88 23.04
CA ARG A 122 16.17 -8.81 22.15
C ARG A 122 15.23 -8.63 20.99
N SER A 123 15.09 -7.38 20.54
CA SER A 123 14.49 -7.09 19.23
C SER A 123 15.43 -7.51 18.09
N VAL A 124 14.89 -7.53 16.88
CA VAL A 124 15.72 -7.40 15.67
C VAL A 124 16.45 -6.05 15.68
N SER A 125 17.57 -5.97 14.94
CA SER A 125 18.24 -4.69 14.71
C SER A 125 17.40 -3.80 13.82
N PHE A 126 17.42 -2.51 14.09
CA PHE A 126 16.78 -1.45 13.32
C PHE A 126 17.67 -0.22 13.26
N ARG A 127 17.40 0.66 12.30
CA ARG A 127 18.11 1.95 12.22
C ARG A 127 17.25 3.10 12.71
N ILE A 128 17.89 4.12 13.26
CA ILE A 128 17.33 5.45 13.43
C ILE A 128 18.02 6.34 12.40
N ASP A 129 17.29 6.83 11.40
CA ASP A 129 17.86 7.52 10.25
C ASP A 129 16.80 8.38 9.55
N ALA A 130 17.17 9.59 9.11
CA ALA A 130 16.31 10.49 8.35
C ALA A 130 15.87 9.90 6.99
N GLN A 131 16.65 8.99 6.41
CA GLN A 131 16.37 8.39 5.09
C GLN A 131 15.46 7.14 5.14
N VAL A 132 15.03 6.69 6.33
CA VAL A 132 14.22 5.47 6.47
C VAL A 132 13.03 5.43 5.52
N TYR A 133 12.24 6.50 5.48
CA TYR A 133 11.03 6.52 4.66
C TYR A 133 11.27 6.87 3.19
N ALA A 134 12.38 7.49 2.84
CA ALA A 134 12.80 7.62 1.44
C ALA A 134 13.12 6.24 0.84
N ASP A 135 13.80 5.37 1.59
CA ASP A 135 14.09 4.00 1.17
C ASP A 135 12.82 3.15 1.10
N VAL A 136 11.90 3.31 2.07
CA VAL A 136 10.58 2.64 2.05
C VAL A 136 9.79 3.07 0.81
N ALA A 137 9.67 4.40 0.55
CA ALA A 137 8.95 4.92 -0.62
C ALA A 137 9.56 4.42 -1.93
N SER A 138 10.90 4.43 -2.04
CA SER A 138 11.59 3.93 -3.24
C SER A 138 11.35 2.44 -3.47
N THR A 139 11.36 1.63 -2.41
CA THR A 139 11.10 0.18 -2.53
C THR A 139 9.63 -0.09 -2.90
N LEU A 140 8.67 0.65 -2.34
CA LEU A 140 7.25 0.54 -2.71
C LEU A 140 7.01 0.96 -4.16
N MET A 141 7.67 2.02 -4.63
CA MET A 141 7.62 2.44 -6.04
C MET A 141 8.24 1.41 -6.98
N LEU A 142 9.30 0.71 -6.53
CA LEU A 142 9.87 -0.42 -7.26
C LEU A 142 8.86 -1.57 -7.40
N GLY A 143 8.02 -1.80 -6.38
CA GLY A 143 6.87 -2.71 -6.48
C GLY A 143 5.88 -2.29 -7.57
N MET A 144 5.60 -0.97 -7.71
CA MET A 144 4.75 -0.45 -8.79
C MET A 144 5.39 -0.66 -10.17
N TYR A 145 6.69 -0.38 -10.32
CA TYR A 145 7.44 -0.70 -11.54
C TYR A 145 7.34 -2.20 -11.88
N GLY A 146 7.40 -3.06 -10.87
CA GLY A 146 7.21 -4.50 -11.04
C GLY A 146 5.83 -4.91 -11.58
N GLN A 147 4.80 -4.10 -11.38
CA GLN A 147 3.44 -4.33 -11.87
C GLN A 147 3.20 -3.84 -13.32
N ARG A 148 4.20 -3.23 -13.97
CA ARG A 148 4.02 -2.73 -15.35
C ARG A 148 3.61 -3.83 -16.32
N CYS A 149 2.60 -3.53 -17.12
CA CYS A 149 2.09 -4.32 -18.24
C CYS A 149 2.62 -3.77 -19.57
N GLY A 150 2.67 -4.59 -20.62
CA GLY A 150 3.02 -4.16 -21.98
C GLY A 150 4.51 -4.00 -22.26
N VAL A 151 5.36 -4.01 -21.25
CA VAL A 151 6.80 -3.78 -21.36
C VAL A 151 7.60 -4.86 -20.64
N ALA A 152 8.88 -4.96 -20.94
CA ALA A 152 9.79 -5.76 -20.13
C ALA A 152 10.10 -5.02 -18.83
N VAL A 153 10.19 -5.78 -17.73
CA VAL A 153 10.59 -5.28 -16.41
C VAL A 153 11.89 -5.96 -16.03
N ASP A 154 12.84 -5.20 -15.50
CA ASP A 154 14.14 -5.70 -15.08
C ASP A 154 14.77 -4.77 -14.04
N PHE A 155 14.99 -5.28 -12.83
CA PHE A 155 15.63 -4.55 -11.75
C PHE A 155 16.31 -5.49 -10.77
N GLU A 156 17.14 -4.92 -9.88
CA GLU A 156 17.80 -5.63 -8.81
C GLU A 156 17.37 -5.07 -7.44
N HIS A 157 17.11 -5.95 -6.47
CA HIS A 157 16.85 -5.57 -5.09
C HIS A 157 17.56 -6.55 -4.16
N GLN A 158 18.35 -6.01 -3.22
CA GLN A 158 19.12 -6.79 -2.23
C GLN A 158 19.95 -7.94 -2.87
N GLY A 159 20.59 -7.67 -4.01
CA GLY A 159 21.45 -8.64 -4.73
C GLY A 159 20.68 -9.72 -5.50
N LYS A 160 19.35 -9.62 -5.60
CA LYS A 160 18.50 -10.51 -6.39
C LYS A 160 17.89 -9.76 -7.57
N ARG A 161 17.97 -10.35 -8.77
CA ARG A 161 17.36 -9.81 -9.98
C ARG A 161 15.92 -10.30 -10.13
N PHE A 162 15.02 -9.38 -10.48
CA PHE A 162 13.62 -9.61 -10.79
C PHE A 162 13.37 -9.14 -12.22
N SER A 163 12.82 -10.02 -13.07
CA SER A 163 12.61 -9.65 -14.47
C SER A 163 11.54 -10.50 -15.14
N HIS A 164 10.85 -9.92 -16.10
CA HIS A 164 10.04 -10.62 -17.10
C HIS A 164 10.12 -9.91 -18.45
N GLY A 165 9.85 -10.66 -19.54
CA GLY A 165 9.73 -10.07 -20.87
C GLY A 165 8.46 -9.21 -21.02
N ALA A 166 8.36 -8.47 -22.13
CA ALA A 166 7.13 -7.76 -22.48
C ALA A 166 5.94 -8.72 -22.52
N CYS A 167 4.81 -8.30 -21.94
CA CYS A 167 3.57 -9.07 -21.83
C CYS A 167 2.40 -8.29 -22.41
N HIS A 168 1.30 -8.96 -22.78
CA HIS A 168 0.01 -8.36 -23.16
C HIS A 168 0.13 -7.18 -24.16
N THR A 169 1.05 -7.30 -25.12
CA THR A 169 1.37 -6.24 -26.10
C THR A 169 0.28 -6.07 -27.17
N GLN A 170 -0.81 -6.86 -27.09
CA GLN A 170 -1.96 -6.81 -27.98
C GLN A 170 -3.27 -6.57 -27.22
N ASP A 171 -3.22 -5.92 -26.04
CA ASP A 171 -4.41 -5.51 -25.30
C ASP A 171 -5.19 -4.42 -26.07
N ALA A 172 -6.52 -4.57 -26.36
CA ALA A 172 -7.33 -5.72 -26.18
C ALA A 172 -8.48 -5.71 -27.20
N ILE A 173 -9.28 -6.77 -27.28
CA ILE A 173 -10.44 -6.85 -28.17
C ILE A 173 -11.68 -6.35 -27.41
N PRO A 174 -12.44 -5.33 -27.93
CA PRO A 174 -13.73 -4.96 -27.34
C PRO A 174 -14.69 -6.16 -27.29
N TRP A 175 -15.25 -6.43 -26.13
CA TRP A 175 -16.13 -7.61 -25.94
C TRP A 175 -17.40 -7.54 -26.79
N GLU A 176 -17.99 -6.34 -26.90
CA GLU A 176 -19.17 -6.07 -27.71
C GLU A 176 -18.94 -6.26 -29.22
N ASP A 177 -17.68 -6.16 -29.67
CA ASP A 177 -17.28 -6.16 -31.07
C ASP A 177 -16.35 -7.33 -31.42
N GLN A 178 -16.62 -8.54 -30.90
CA GLN A 178 -15.80 -9.72 -31.15
C GLN A 178 -15.58 -9.96 -32.66
N GLY A 179 -14.36 -9.67 -33.13
CA GLY A 179 -13.97 -9.78 -34.55
C GLY A 179 -13.73 -8.45 -35.27
N SER A 180 -13.97 -7.29 -34.63
CA SER A 180 -13.76 -5.95 -35.24
C SER A 180 -12.33 -5.41 -35.13
N GLY A 181 -11.44 -6.10 -34.43
CA GLY A 181 -10.04 -5.70 -34.26
C GLY A 181 -9.65 -5.36 -32.82
N ILE A 182 -8.41 -4.95 -32.65
CA ILE A 182 -7.81 -4.61 -31.37
C ILE A 182 -7.90 -3.10 -31.17
N LYS A 183 -8.38 -2.66 -29.99
CA LYS A 183 -8.17 -1.31 -29.50
C LYS A 183 -6.90 -1.30 -28.67
N ASP A 184 -5.92 -0.46 -29.00
CA ASP A 184 -4.69 -0.32 -28.21
C ASP A 184 -4.98 0.29 -26.83
N VAL A 185 -4.91 -0.54 -25.82
CA VAL A 185 -4.98 -0.21 -24.38
C VAL A 185 -3.82 -0.85 -23.63
N THR A 186 -2.70 -1.06 -24.33
CA THR A 186 -1.46 -1.61 -23.76
C THR A 186 -0.89 -0.70 -22.67
N GLY A 187 0.01 -1.22 -21.85
CA GLY A 187 0.65 -0.46 -20.76
C GLY A 187 -0.18 -0.46 -19.48
N GLY A 188 0.17 0.45 -18.58
CA GLY A 188 -0.37 0.52 -17.22
C GLY A 188 0.18 -0.55 -16.30
N TRP A 189 -0.49 -0.76 -15.16
CA TRP A 189 -0.14 -1.77 -14.16
C TRP A 189 -1.11 -2.93 -14.20
N HIS A 190 -0.62 -4.13 -13.92
CA HIS A 190 -1.47 -5.21 -13.42
C HIS A 190 -2.04 -4.80 -12.07
N ASP A 191 -3.30 -5.11 -11.82
CA ASP A 191 -4.05 -4.55 -10.70
C ASP A 191 -3.65 -5.13 -9.35
N ALA A 192 -3.54 -6.45 -9.30
CA ALA A 192 -3.36 -7.18 -8.05
C ALA A 192 -2.47 -8.41 -8.24
N GLY A 193 -2.84 -9.54 -7.66
CA GLY A 193 -2.16 -10.81 -7.87
C GLY A 193 -2.38 -11.43 -9.26
N ASP A 194 -3.36 -10.95 -10.01
CA ASP A 194 -3.71 -11.31 -11.38
C ASP A 194 -3.11 -10.34 -12.42
N TYR A 195 -3.40 -10.57 -13.70
CA TYR A 195 -2.98 -9.71 -14.80
C TYR A 195 -4.10 -8.80 -15.34
N GLY A 196 -5.24 -8.74 -14.65
CA GLY A 196 -6.32 -7.81 -14.96
C GLY A 196 -5.88 -6.35 -14.82
N LYS A 197 -6.55 -5.45 -15.56
CA LYS A 197 -6.42 -4.00 -15.44
C LYS A 197 -7.81 -3.41 -15.28
N TYR A 198 -8.02 -2.61 -14.25
CA TYR A 198 -9.36 -2.11 -13.88
C TYR A 198 -9.31 -0.59 -13.71
N THR A 199 -10.10 0.12 -14.50
CA THR A 199 -10.08 1.59 -14.54
C THR A 199 -10.32 2.23 -13.17
N ASN A 200 -11.30 1.73 -12.42
CA ASN A 200 -11.65 2.29 -11.10
C ASN A 200 -10.49 2.22 -10.12
N ASN A 201 -9.88 1.04 -9.96
CA ASN A 201 -8.81 0.85 -9.01
C ASN A 201 -7.52 1.56 -9.44
N ALA A 202 -7.24 1.57 -10.73
CA ALA A 202 -6.10 2.29 -11.31
C ALA A 202 -6.22 3.81 -11.13
N ALA A 203 -7.40 4.38 -11.40
CA ALA A 203 -7.65 5.81 -11.17
C ALA A 203 -7.57 6.16 -9.69
N PHE A 204 -8.17 5.36 -8.82
CA PHE A 204 -8.08 5.52 -7.37
C PHE A 204 -6.63 5.50 -6.87
N SER A 205 -5.82 4.57 -7.38
CA SER A 205 -4.39 4.45 -7.09
C SER A 205 -3.61 5.69 -7.53
N LEU A 206 -3.85 6.18 -8.76
CA LEU A 206 -3.25 7.42 -9.24
C LEU A 206 -3.67 8.64 -8.41
N GLY A 207 -4.93 8.72 -7.99
CA GLY A 207 -5.41 9.81 -7.14
C GLY A 207 -4.61 9.95 -5.84
N MET A 208 -4.19 8.84 -5.24
CA MET A 208 -3.35 8.84 -4.03
C MET A 208 -1.90 9.26 -4.34
N LEU A 209 -1.32 8.80 -5.47
CA LEU A 209 0.02 9.24 -5.89
C LEU A 209 0.03 10.73 -6.26
N PHE A 210 -0.97 11.22 -6.97
CA PHE A 210 -1.07 12.63 -7.33
C PHE A 210 -1.23 13.50 -6.07
N ARG A 211 -2.02 13.06 -5.08
CA ARG A 211 -2.11 13.74 -3.79
C ARG A 211 -0.77 13.75 -3.04
N ALA A 212 0.00 12.67 -3.09
CA ALA A 212 1.34 12.65 -2.53
C ALA A 212 2.24 13.69 -3.20
N TRP A 213 2.21 13.75 -4.52
CA TRP A 213 2.99 14.74 -5.27
C TRP A 213 2.57 16.18 -4.95
N GLU A 214 1.27 16.47 -4.89
CA GLU A 214 0.78 17.83 -4.58
C GLU A 214 1.19 18.32 -3.19
N LEU A 215 1.22 17.42 -2.21
CA LEU A 215 1.60 17.78 -0.84
C LEU A 215 3.11 17.78 -0.61
N TYR A 216 3.88 16.95 -1.32
CA TYR A 216 5.31 16.72 -1.04
C TYR A 216 6.20 16.78 -2.30
N PRO A 217 5.99 17.72 -3.25
CA PRO A 217 6.70 17.68 -4.54
C PRO A 217 8.22 17.76 -4.38
N GLY A 218 8.71 18.62 -3.48
CA GLY A 218 10.15 18.79 -3.25
C GLY A 218 10.84 17.53 -2.72
N LYS A 219 10.16 16.76 -1.90
CA LYS A 219 10.66 15.50 -1.32
C LYS A 219 10.64 14.38 -2.37
N LEU A 220 9.53 14.23 -3.08
CA LEU A 220 9.34 13.18 -4.07
C LEU A 220 10.17 13.38 -5.35
N ALA A 221 10.49 14.63 -5.69
CA ALA A 221 11.37 14.93 -6.82
C ALA A 221 12.82 14.45 -6.60
N THR A 222 13.22 14.18 -5.36
CA THR A 222 14.58 13.69 -5.04
C THR A 222 14.69 12.18 -5.04
N LEU A 223 13.57 11.45 -5.11
CA LEU A 223 13.61 9.98 -5.15
C LEU A 223 14.23 9.51 -6.47
N ALA A 224 15.26 8.69 -6.35
CA ALA A 224 15.91 8.01 -7.48
C ALA A 224 15.40 6.57 -7.55
N LEU A 225 14.62 6.25 -8.59
CA LEU A 225 14.02 4.93 -8.74
C LEU A 225 14.81 4.08 -9.75
N GLN A 226 14.89 2.78 -9.51
CA GLN A 226 15.52 1.83 -10.43
C GLN A 226 14.57 1.48 -11.58
N MET A 227 14.35 2.42 -12.48
CA MET A 227 13.48 2.26 -13.65
C MET A 227 14.18 2.78 -14.91
N PRO A 228 13.79 2.33 -16.11
CA PRO A 228 14.45 2.73 -17.36
C PRO A 228 14.46 4.22 -17.63
N GLU A 229 13.47 4.95 -17.13
CA GLU A 229 13.30 6.40 -17.33
C GLU A 229 14.08 7.24 -16.31
N HIS A 230 14.78 6.62 -15.35
CA HIS A 230 15.57 7.33 -14.33
C HIS A 230 16.54 8.34 -14.95
N GLY A 231 16.54 9.55 -14.37
CA GLY A 231 17.37 10.65 -14.87
C GLY A 231 16.84 11.32 -16.14
N GLY A 232 15.64 10.97 -16.58
CA GLY A 232 14.93 11.64 -17.67
C GLY A 232 14.42 13.04 -17.31
N PRO A 233 13.62 13.67 -18.19
CA PRO A 233 13.10 15.03 -17.96
C PRO A 233 12.01 15.10 -16.88
N LEU A 234 11.35 13.97 -16.56
CA LEU A 234 10.36 13.87 -15.50
C LEU A 234 11.03 13.43 -14.19
N PRO A 235 10.61 13.94 -13.04
CA PRO A 235 10.89 13.28 -11.77
C PRO A 235 10.43 11.81 -11.81
N ASP A 236 11.25 10.89 -11.33
CA ASP A 236 11.00 9.44 -11.43
C ASP A 236 9.63 9.04 -10.89
N PHE A 237 9.20 9.65 -9.79
CA PHE A 237 7.88 9.43 -9.20
C PHE A 237 6.73 9.71 -10.18
N LEU A 238 6.78 10.83 -10.87
CA LEU A 238 5.81 11.16 -11.92
C LEU A 238 6.02 10.31 -13.17
N GLY A 239 7.25 9.88 -13.47
CA GLY A 239 7.56 8.95 -14.53
C GLY A 239 6.80 7.63 -14.38
N GLU A 240 6.78 7.06 -13.16
CA GLU A 240 6.04 5.84 -12.88
C GLU A 240 4.52 6.06 -12.95
N ALA A 241 4.00 7.14 -12.35
CA ALA A 241 2.58 7.46 -12.39
C ALA A 241 2.07 7.71 -13.84
N LYS A 242 2.92 8.28 -14.73
CA LYS A 242 2.63 8.49 -16.14
C LYS A 242 2.25 7.21 -16.86
N VAL A 243 2.90 6.08 -16.54
CA VAL A 243 2.66 4.78 -17.19
C VAL A 243 1.19 4.37 -17.06
N GLN A 244 0.62 4.54 -15.86
CA GLN A 244 -0.80 4.22 -15.63
C GLN A 244 -1.74 5.27 -16.22
N LEU A 245 -1.39 6.55 -16.12
CA LEU A 245 -2.22 7.63 -16.67
C LEU A 245 -2.39 7.47 -18.18
N GLU A 246 -1.32 7.18 -18.92
CA GLU A 246 -1.39 6.98 -20.38
C GLU A 246 -2.24 5.78 -20.76
N GLN A 247 -2.22 4.70 -19.99
CA GLN A 247 -3.10 3.54 -20.22
C GLN A 247 -4.57 3.92 -20.00
N LEU A 248 -4.89 4.67 -18.94
CA LEU A 248 -6.26 5.12 -18.67
C LEU A 248 -6.79 6.05 -19.77
N LEU A 249 -5.96 6.93 -20.33
CA LEU A 249 -6.35 7.76 -21.49
C LEU A 249 -6.76 6.90 -22.70
N ARG A 250 -6.13 5.74 -22.91
CA ARG A 250 -6.46 4.81 -24.00
C ARG A 250 -7.77 4.04 -23.74
N MET A 251 -8.21 3.93 -22.48
CA MET A 251 -9.50 3.30 -22.13
C MET A 251 -10.71 4.15 -22.56
N GLN A 252 -10.52 5.43 -22.89
CA GLN A 252 -11.60 6.32 -23.33
C GLN A 252 -12.12 5.95 -24.72
N ARG A 253 -13.45 5.94 -24.87
CA ARG A 253 -14.17 5.76 -26.12
C ARG A 253 -14.39 7.10 -26.83
N ASP A 254 -14.87 7.03 -28.10
CA ASP A 254 -15.09 8.23 -28.90
C ASP A 254 -16.23 9.11 -28.37
N ASP A 255 -17.22 8.54 -27.72
CA ASP A 255 -18.35 9.22 -27.09
C ASP A 255 -18.04 9.82 -25.70
N GLY A 256 -16.84 9.55 -25.16
CA GLY A 256 -16.42 9.99 -23.83
C GLY A 256 -16.71 9.02 -22.72
N SER A 257 -17.43 7.93 -22.95
CA SER A 257 -17.50 6.80 -22.01
C SER A 257 -16.14 6.11 -21.90
N VAL A 258 -15.95 5.30 -20.85
CA VAL A 258 -14.64 4.69 -20.56
C VAL A 258 -14.84 3.23 -20.21
N TYR A 259 -13.99 2.35 -20.76
CA TYR A 259 -13.99 0.94 -20.46
C TYR A 259 -13.62 0.67 -19.01
N GLN A 260 -14.21 -0.39 -18.43
CA GLN A 260 -13.98 -0.79 -17.05
C GLN A 260 -12.75 -1.67 -16.89
N GLN A 261 -12.64 -2.73 -17.69
CA GLN A 261 -11.76 -3.86 -17.41
C GLN A 261 -11.06 -4.37 -18.67
N VAL A 262 -9.78 -4.71 -18.53
CA VAL A 262 -9.03 -5.51 -19.50
C VAL A 262 -8.60 -6.79 -18.82
N SER A 263 -9.07 -7.94 -19.28
CA SER A 263 -8.68 -9.25 -18.74
C SER A 263 -9.01 -10.37 -19.73
N GLU A 264 -8.61 -11.58 -19.41
CA GLU A 264 -9.21 -12.78 -19.97
C GLU A 264 -10.64 -12.99 -19.46
N VAL A 265 -11.36 -13.95 -20.03
CA VAL A 265 -12.69 -14.35 -19.53
C VAL A 265 -12.59 -15.07 -18.18
N GLU A 266 -11.55 -15.85 -17.98
CA GLU A 266 -11.20 -16.54 -16.74
C GLU A 266 -9.81 -16.12 -16.29
N PHE A 267 -9.51 -16.19 -14.98
CA PHE A 267 -8.17 -15.91 -14.50
C PHE A 267 -7.16 -16.95 -15.01
N GLU A 268 -6.01 -16.46 -15.42
CA GLU A 268 -4.84 -17.25 -15.74
C GLU A 268 -4.27 -17.95 -14.48
N GLY A 269 -3.47 -18.99 -14.69
CA GLY A 269 -2.74 -19.67 -13.62
C GLY A 269 -1.57 -18.84 -13.07
N PHE A 270 -0.85 -19.41 -12.10
CA PHE A 270 0.39 -18.83 -11.58
C PHE A 270 1.56 -19.04 -12.56
N ILE A 271 1.57 -18.28 -13.62
CA ILE A 271 2.60 -18.27 -14.68
C ILE A 271 3.22 -16.86 -14.78
N PRO A 272 4.45 -16.71 -15.27
CA PRO A 272 5.02 -15.38 -15.53
C PRO A 272 4.18 -14.60 -16.56
N PRO A 273 4.09 -13.25 -16.47
CA PRO A 273 3.25 -12.46 -17.36
C PRO A 273 3.65 -12.59 -18.84
N SER A 274 4.93 -12.78 -19.13
CA SER A 274 5.43 -13.02 -20.50
C SER A 274 5.08 -14.42 -21.06
N SER A 275 4.56 -15.31 -20.23
CA SER A 275 4.08 -16.64 -20.63
C SER A 275 2.55 -16.71 -20.73
N ASP A 276 1.87 -15.67 -20.33
CA ASP A 276 0.44 -15.52 -20.52
C ASP A 276 0.14 -15.07 -21.96
N HIS A 277 -0.54 -15.93 -22.72
CA HIS A 277 -0.89 -15.73 -24.11
C HIS A 277 -2.40 -15.87 -24.37
N GLY A 278 -3.19 -15.79 -23.30
CA GLY A 278 -4.64 -15.84 -23.39
C GLY A 278 -5.20 -14.62 -24.15
N THR A 279 -6.40 -14.79 -24.71
CA THR A 279 -7.08 -13.70 -25.40
C THR A 279 -7.68 -12.75 -24.37
N ARG A 280 -7.28 -11.48 -24.42
CA ARG A 280 -7.74 -10.46 -23.51
C ARG A 280 -8.77 -9.54 -24.15
N TYR A 281 -9.77 -9.17 -23.37
CA TYR A 281 -10.91 -8.38 -23.81
C TYR A 281 -11.06 -7.10 -22.99
N LEU A 282 -11.65 -6.07 -23.63
CA LEU A 282 -12.20 -4.90 -22.98
C LEU A 282 -13.63 -5.19 -22.57
N PHE A 283 -13.92 -5.20 -21.28
CA PHE A 283 -15.27 -5.46 -20.76
C PHE A 283 -15.90 -4.19 -20.21
N GLY A 284 -17.15 -3.98 -20.56
CA GLY A 284 -18.02 -2.94 -20.03
C GLY A 284 -17.48 -1.54 -20.17
N PHE A 285 -18.35 -0.57 -20.15
CA PHE A 285 -18.02 0.86 -20.07
C PHE A 285 -19.16 1.59 -19.36
N GLY A 286 -18.87 2.73 -18.75
CA GLY A 286 -19.90 3.42 -18.01
C GLY A 286 -19.50 4.78 -17.47
N THR A 287 -20.37 5.33 -16.64
CA THR A 287 -20.21 6.69 -16.09
C THR A 287 -19.26 6.73 -14.90
N VAL A 288 -19.15 5.64 -14.14
CA VAL A 288 -18.17 5.52 -13.04
C VAL A 288 -16.76 5.69 -13.58
N GLN A 289 -16.38 4.91 -14.59
CA GLN A 289 -15.07 4.94 -15.21
C GLN A 289 -14.78 6.25 -15.94
N ALA A 290 -15.84 6.84 -16.53
CA ALA A 290 -15.72 8.17 -17.14
C ALA A 290 -15.43 9.24 -16.08
N ALA A 291 -16.06 9.19 -14.91
CA ALA A 291 -15.81 10.12 -13.81
C ALA A 291 -14.41 9.93 -13.22
N ASP A 292 -13.98 8.67 -13.00
CA ASP A 292 -12.62 8.35 -12.58
C ASP A 292 -11.57 8.91 -13.55
N LEU A 293 -11.81 8.75 -14.87
CA LEU A 293 -10.90 9.32 -15.88
C LEU A 293 -10.89 10.85 -15.84
N VAL A 294 -12.05 11.51 -15.70
CA VAL A 294 -12.10 12.98 -15.57
C VAL A 294 -11.21 13.43 -14.41
N ALA A 295 -11.34 12.78 -13.24
CA ALA A 295 -10.59 13.16 -12.06
C ALA A 295 -9.08 13.04 -12.26
N VAL A 296 -8.59 11.87 -12.68
CA VAL A 296 -7.13 11.66 -12.82
C VAL A 296 -6.54 12.38 -14.04
N ALA A 297 -7.32 12.56 -15.11
CA ALA A 297 -6.85 13.30 -16.27
C ALA A 297 -6.82 14.82 -16.00
N ALA A 298 -7.79 15.37 -15.28
CA ALA A 298 -7.73 16.77 -14.85
C ALA A 298 -6.54 17.03 -13.92
N ALA A 299 -6.33 16.18 -12.90
CA ALA A 299 -5.15 16.24 -12.06
C ALA A 299 -3.85 16.09 -12.86
N GLY A 300 -3.79 15.11 -13.77
CA GLY A 300 -2.65 14.91 -14.67
C GLY A 300 -2.37 16.14 -15.54
N ALA A 301 -3.39 16.82 -16.05
CA ALA A 301 -3.22 18.02 -16.84
C ALA A 301 -2.45 19.12 -16.09
N ARG A 302 -2.75 19.36 -14.80
CA ARG A 302 -2.02 20.37 -14.02
C ARG A 302 -0.66 19.89 -13.54
N LEU A 303 -0.52 18.62 -13.16
CA LEU A 303 0.73 18.08 -12.60
C LEU A 303 1.83 17.88 -13.65
N TYR A 304 1.47 17.46 -14.86
CA TYR A 304 2.45 17.27 -15.94
C TYR A 304 2.73 18.54 -16.76
N LEU A 305 1.93 19.59 -16.63
CA LEU A 305 2.13 20.83 -17.41
C LEU A 305 3.56 21.40 -17.34
N PRO A 306 4.24 21.41 -16.17
CA PRO A 306 5.61 21.91 -16.08
C PRO A 306 6.67 21.02 -16.76
N TYR A 307 6.36 19.75 -17.01
CA TYR A 307 7.32 18.72 -17.44
C TYR A 307 7.03 18.17 -18.84
N ASP A 308 5.75 17.97 -19.16
CA ASP A 308 5.26 17.37 -20.41
C ASP A 308 3.95 18.04 -20.84
N PRO A 309 4.05 19.24 -21.47
CA PRO A 309 2.87 20.01 -21.89
C PRO A 309 1.99 19.27 -22.93
N GLU A 310 2.56 18.37 -23.71
CA GLU A 310 1.80 17.55 -24.66
C GLU A 310 0.90 16.54 -23.94
N LEU A 311 1.44 15.82 -22.96
CA LEU A 311 0.65 14.95 -22.11
C LEU A 311 -0.41 15.74 -21.35
N ALA A 312 -0.06 16.87 -20.76
CA ALA A 312 -1.00 17.74 -20.05
C ALA A 312 -2.18 18.16 -20.95
N SER A 313 -1.91 18.52 -22.20
CA SER A 313 -2.96 18.87 -23.17
C SER A 313 -3.86 17.68 -23.52
N ARG A 314 -3.29 16.48 -23.72
CA ARG A 314 -4.06 15.24 -23.95
C ARG A 314 -4.93 14.89 -22.76
N CYS A 315 -4.41 15.04 -21.55
CA CYS A 315 -5.14 14.80 -20.30
C CYS A 315 -6.34 15.75 -20.18
N LEU A 316 -6.13 17.06 -20.40
CA LEU A 316 -7.22 18.03 -20.33
C LEU A 316 -8.31 17.75 -21.38
N ALA A 317 -7.92 17.43 -22.62
CA ALA A 317 -8.86 17.08 -23.68
C ALA A 317 -9.69 15.84 -23.33
N ALA A 318 -9.08 14.80 -22.75
CA ALA A 318 -9.77 13.60 -22.31
C ALA A 318 -10.72 13.88 -21.13
N ALA A 319 -10.29 14.69 -20.15
CA ALA A 319 -11.14 15.10 -19.03
C ALA A 319 -12.39 15.83 -19.51
N LEU A 320 -12.23 16.83 -20.38
CA LEU A 320 -13.36 17.60 -20.92
C LEU A 320 -14.31 16.75 -21.77
N LYS A 321 -13.79 15.79 -22.53
CA LYS A 321 -14.60 14.86 -23.33
C LYS A 321 -15.47 13.95 -22.46
N SER A 322 -14.90 13.33 -21.44
CA SER A 322 -15.67 12.49 -20.51
C SER A 322 -16.57 13.32 -19.60
N TRP A 323 -16.20 14.56 -19.25
CA TRP A 323 -17.08 15.47 -18.52
C TRP A 323 -18.34 15.81 -19.32
N THR A 324 -18.20 16.10 -20.62
CA THR A 324 -19.34 16.32 -21.53
C THR A 324 -20.26 15.10 -21.58
N TYR A 325 -19.70 13.90 -21.65
CA TYR A 325 -20.47 12.65 -21.58
C TYR A 325 -21.24 12.53 -20.25
N LEU A 326 -20.60 12.81 -19.11
CA LEU A 326 -21.23 12.76 -17.78
C LEU A 326 -22.36 13.77 -17.61
N GLN A 327 -22.21 14.98 -18.16
CA GLN A 327 -23.25 16.00 -18.11
C GLN A 327 -24.51 15.60 -18.90
N ALA A 328 -24.33 14.87 -19.99
CA ALA A 328 -25.43 14.42 -20.86
C ALA A 328 -26.04 13.08 -20.41
N THR A 329 -25.41 12.35 -19.47
CA THR A 329 -25.73 10.95 -19.19
C THR A 329 -25.96 10.74 -17.70
N GLY A 330 -27.11 10.17 -17.33
CA GLY A 330 -27.33 9.63 -15.98
C GLY A 330 -26.43 8.41 -15.70
N PHE A 331 -26.60 7.77 -14.56
CA PHE A 331 -25.82 6.59 -14.21
C PHE A 331 -25.95 5.48 -15.28
N VAL A 332 -24.83 5.02 -15.78
CA VAL A 332 -24.68 3.85 -16.67
C VAL A 332 -23.65 2.92 -16.04
N GLY A 333 -24.10 1.76 -15.56
CA GLY A 333 -23.21 0.72 -15.04
C GLY A 333 -22.56 -0.05 -16.18
N ALA A 334 -21.30 -0.43 -16.00
CA ALA A 334 -20.58 -1.25 -16.96
C ALA A 334 -21.19 -2.66 -17.05
N ASP A 335 -21.40 -3.16 -18.27
CA ASP A 335 -21.79 -4.55 -18.51
C ASP A 335 -20.58 -5.48 -18.43
N LEU A 336 -20.49 -6.26 -17.37
CA LEU A 336 -19.42 -7.21 -17.11
C LEU A 336 -19.87 -8.68 -17.31
N SER A 337 -20.98 -8.91 -17.99
CA SER A 337 -21.53 -10.28 -18.21
C SER A 337 -20.61 -11.18 -19.04
N GLY A 338 -19.64 -10.60 -19.76
CA GLY A 338 -18.67 -11.32 -20.57
C GLY A 338 -17.50 -11.95 -19.80
N THR A 339 -17.25 -11.51 -18.57
CA THR A 339 -16.17 -12.03 -17.72
C THR A 339 -16.73 -12.89 -16.58
N LYS A 340 -15.95 -13.88 -16.13
CA LYS A 340 -16.26 -14.68 -14.94
C LYS A 340 -15.78 -14.03 -13.63
N HIS A 341 -15.02 -12.95 -13.72
CA HIS A 341 -14.51 -12.19 -12.57
C HIS A 341 -14.76 -10.69 -12.74
N PRO A 342 -16.03 -10.26 -12.61
CA PRO A 342 -16.35 -8.84 -12.66
C PRO A 342 -15.72 -8.13 -11.45
N GLY A 343 -14.64 -7.36 -11.68
CA GLY A 343 -13.97 -6.58 -10.65
C GLY A 343 -14.56 -5.18 -10.53
N TYR A 344 -14.55 -4.61 -9.32
CA TYR A 344 -14.80 -3.18 -9.05
C TYR A 344 -16.13 -2.61 -9.59
N TRP A 345 -17.19 -3.42 -9.68
CA TRP A 345 -18.48 -2.98 -10.18
C TRP A 345 -19.21 -2.06 -9.19
N ARG A 346 -19.99 -1.10 -9.73
CA ARG A 346 -20.71 -0.08 -8.94
C ARG A 346 -22.18 -0.03 -9.30
N ARG A 347 -23.00 0.48 -8.37
CA ARG A 347 -24.44 0.70 -8.56
C ARG A 347 -24.83 2.18 -8.62
N ASP A 348 -23.88 3.06 -8.40
CA ASP A 348 -23.99 4.52 -8.48
C ASP A 348 -22.62 5.11 -8.83
N ASP A 349 -22.58 6.37 -9.23
CA ASP A 349 -21.36 7.10 -9.62
C ASP A 349 -21.23 8.44 -8.88
N GLY A 350 -21.98 8.63 -7.79
CA GLY A 350 -21.99 9.88 -7.04
C GLY A 350 -20.60 10.27 -6.49
N PRO A 351 -19.92 9.38 -5.74
CA PRO A 351 -18.58 9.65 -5.23
C PRO A 351 -17.56 10.01 -6.32
N GLU A 352 -17.62 9.31 -7.46
CA GLU A 352 -16.72 9.51 -8.59
C GLU A 352 -17.04 10.82 -9.32
N ARG A 353 -18.31 11.17 -9.50
CA ARG A 353 -18.74 12.49 -10.06
C ARG A 353 -18.33 13.65 -9.17
N LEU A 354 -18.40 13.51 -7.86
CA LEU A 354 -17.89 14.51 -6.93
C LEU A 354 -16.40 14.73 -7.13
N TRP A 355 -15.62 13.64 -7.13
CA TRP A 355 -14.16 13.74 -7.34
C TRP A 355 -13.83 14.33 -8.70
N ALA A 356 -14.48 13.86 -9.77
CA ALA A 356 -14.33 14.40 -11.12
C ALA A 356 -14.60 15.91 -11.21
N ALA A 357 -15.71 16.35 -10.63
CA ALA A 357 -16.12 17.74 -10.64
C ALA A 357 -15.11 18.64 -9.91
N VAL A 358 -14.63 18.21 -8.74
CA VAL A 358 -13.63 18.96 -7.97
C VAL A 358 -12.31 19.04 -8.70
N GLU A 359 -11.78 17.92 -9.23
CA GLU A 359 -10.49 17.91 -9.93
C GLU A 359 -10.54 18.73 -11.23
N LEU A 360 -11.66 18.67 -11.95
CA LEU A 360 -11.83 19.48 -13.16
C LEU A 360 -11.90 20.98 -12.82
N TRP A 361 -12.66 21.36 -11.80
CA TRP A 361 -12.69 22.74 -11.32
C TRP A 361 -11.31 23.22 -10.85
N GLU A 362 -10.61 22.44 -10.04
CA GLU A 362 -9.27 22.78 -9.54
C GLU A 362 -8.29 23.03 -10.68
N THR A 363 -8.43 22.29 -11.78
CA THR A 363 -7.55 22.43 -12.96
C THR A 363 -7.93 23.59 -13.86
N THR A 364 -9.23 23.87 -14.03
CA THR A 364 -9.74 24.77 -15.09
C THR A 364 -10.40 26.03 -14.57
N GLY A 365 -10.81 26.07 -13.30
CA GLY A 365 -11.67 27.13 -12.75
C GLY A 365 -13.11 27.08 -13.26
N ALA A 366 -13.55 26.00 -13.92
CA ALA A 366 -14.87 25.88 -14.55
C ALA A 366 -16.00 25.98 -13.51
N ALA A 367 -16.85 27.00 -13.66
CA ALA A 367 -17.93 27.31 -12.69
C ALA A 367 -19.01 26.22 -12.63
N ASP A 368 -19.29 25.55 -13.75
CA ASP A 368 -20.26 24.43 -13.80
C ASP A 368 -19.74 23.20 -13.05
N ALA A 369 -18.43 22.93 -13.11
CA ALA A 369 -17.82 21.86 -12.35
C ALA A 369 -17.83 22.17 -10.84
N LEU A 370 -17.52 23.42 -10.43
CA LEU A 370 -17.63 23.84 -9.02
C LEU A 370 -19.07 23.67 -8.51
N ALA A 371 -20.06 24.17 -9.26
CA ALA A 371 -21.45 24.06 -8.89
C ALA A 371 -21.92 22.59 -8.73
N ALA A 372 -21.45 21.70 -9.62
CA ALA A 372 -21.74 20.27 -9.55
C ALA A 372 -21.08 19.60 -8.31
N ALA A 373 -19.87 20.03 -7.94
CA ALA A 373 -19.20 19.57 -6.72
C ALA A 373 -19.92 20.05 -5.47
N GLU A 374 -20.21 21.34 -5.36
CA GLU A 374 -20.81 21.94 -4.18
C GLU A 374 -22.24 21.44 -3.91
N ALA A 375 -22.99 21.07 -4.95
CA ALA A 375 -24.29 20.43 -4.81
C ALA A 375 -24.25 19.10 -4.03
N GLN A 376 -23.11 18.42 -4.02
CA GLN A 376 -22.91 17.13 -3.31
C GLN A 376 -22.17 17.31 -1.98
N LEU A 377 -21.23 18.27 -1.90
CA LEU A 377 -20.37 18.47 -0.73
C LEU A 377 -21.13 18.71 0.56
N GLY A 378 -22.28 19.39 0.52
CA GLY A 378 -23.07 19.69 1.70
C GLY A 378 -23.62 18.47 2.44
N THR A 379 -23.65 17.31 1.80
CA THR A 379 -24.15 16.04 2.37
C THR A 379 -23.08 14.95 2.44
N THR A 380 -21.88 15.20 1.92
CA THR A 380 -20.81 14.22 1.88
C THR A 380 -19.92 14.36 3.11
N LEU A 381 -19.71 13.24 3.83
CA LEU A 381 -18.85 13.17 5.00
C LEU A 381 -17.52 12.46 4.65
N VAL A 382 -16.45 12.92 5.29
CA VAL A 382 -15.16 12.22 5.22
C VAL A 382 -15.26 10.90 5.97
N SER A 383 -14.86 9.82 5.29
CA SER A 383 -14.82 8.48 5.87
C SER A 383 -13.40 8.14 6.33
N SER A 384 -13.27 7.48 7.49
CA SER A 384 -12.03 6.84 7.92
C SER A 384 -11.85 5.44 7.31
N ASN A 385 -12.95 4.82 6.89
CA ASN A 385 -12.93 3.53 6.19
C ASN A 385 -13.45 3.72 4.76
N TRP A 386 -12.56 4.03 3.84
CA TRP A 386 -12.86 4.31 2.43
C TRP A 386 -11.90 3.53 1.51
N ASP A 387 -12.37 3.21 0.33
CA ASP A 387 -11.63 2.47 -0.69
C ASP A 387 -12.24 2.75 -2.06
N TRP A 388 -11.80 2.06 -3.11
CA TRP A 388 -12.30 2.18 -4.48
C TRP A 388 -13.84 2.26 -4.61
N PRO A 389 -14.67 1.68 -3.72
CA PRO A 389 -16.12 1.86 -3.83
C PRO A 389 -16.63 3.21 -3.28
N ASN A 390 -15.77 4.03 -2.71
CA ASN A 390 -16.14 5.37 -2.25
C ASN A 390 -14.91 6.30 -2.31
N VAL A 391 -14.70 6.93 -3.43
CA VAL A 391 -13.56 7.82 -3.70
C VAL A 391 -13.82 9.28 -3.28
N ALA A 392 -14.97 9.57 -2.66
CA ALA A 392 -15.38 10.94 -2.31
C ALA A 392 -14.34 11.71 -1.47
N ASN A 393 -13.59 10.99 -0.61
CA ASN A 393 -12.52 11.61 0.18
C ASN A 393 -11.47 12.31 -0.71
N LEU A 394 -11.13 11.77 -1.88
CA LEU A 394 -10.17 12.40 -2.79
C LEU A 394 -10.67 13.77 -3.25
N GLY A 395 -11.94 13.85 -3.68
CA GLY A 395 -12.56 15.12 -4.03
C GLY A 395 -12.64 16.10 -2.85
N LEU A 396 -13.08 15.62 -1.67
CA LEU A 396 -13.11 16.44 -0.45
C LEU A 396 -11.73 17.01 -0.11
N PHE A 397 -10.68 16.19 -0.18
CA PHE A 397 -9.31 16.63 0.12
C PHE A 397 -8.83 17.68 -0.87
N THR A 398 -9.09 17.52 -2.18
CA THR A 398 -8.79 18.54 -3.19
C THR A 398 -9.54 19.84 -2.87
N TYR A 399 -10.85 19.76 -2.60
CA TYR A 399 -11.68 20.94 -2.34
C TYR A 399 -11.21 21.75 -1.14
N VAL A 400 -10.88 21.11 -0.01
CA VAL A 400 -10.46 21.82 1.20
C VAL A 400 -9.02 22.35 1.12
N LEU A 401 -8.13 21.67 0.38
CA LEU A 401 -6.74 22.09 0.20
C LEU A 401 -6.55 23.12 -0.92
N SER A 402 -7.53 23.28 -1.79
CA SER A 402 -7.47 24.19 -2.92
C SER A 402 -7.21 25.65 -2.52
N HIS A 403 -6.48 26.36 -3.36
CA HIS A 403 -6.29 27.80 -3.31
C HIS A 403 -7.07 28.55 -4.41
N GLN A 404 -7.88 27.83 -5.20
CA GLN A 404 -8.74 28.42 -6.23
C GLN A 404 -9.85 29.29 -5.61
N ASP A 405 -10.16 30.41 -6.25
CA ASP A 405 -11.25 31.30 -5.85
C ASP A 405 -12.63 30.71 -6.19
N GLY A 406 -13.67 31.24 -5.56
CA GLY A 406 -15.06 30.96 -5.91
C GLY A 406 -15.77 29.91 -5.05
N ARG A 407 -15.06 29.19 -4.16
CA ARG A 407 -15.67 28.21 -3.24
C ARG A 407 -16.62 28.87 -2.25
N ASP A 408 -17.72 28.18 -1.91
CA ASP A 408 -18.57 28.59 -0.79
C ASP A 408 -17.83 28.47 0.54
N PRO A 409 -17.62 29.58 1.28
CA PRO A 409 -16.87 29.56 2.53
C PRO A 409 -17.55 28.71 3.62
N THR A 410 -18.87 28.55 3.57
CA THR A 410 -19.61 27.70 4.51
C THR A 410 -19.30 26.24 4.27
N LEU A 411 -19.27 25.82 3.00
CA LEU A 411 -18.91 24.45 2.61
C LEU A 411 -17.44 24.16 2.91
N VAL A 412 -16.54 25.09 2.65
CA VAL A 412 -15.12 24.96 3.01
C VAL A 412 -14.96 24.74 4.52
N ALA A 413 -15.61 25.55 5.35
CA ALA A 413 -15.53 25.42 6.81
C ALA A 413 -16.12 24.08 7.29
N SER A 414 -17.27 23.67 6.75
CA SER A 414 -17.91 22.40 7.08
C SER A 414 -17.05 21.20 6.68
N ALA A 415 -16.55 21.17 5.45
CA ALA A 415 -15.70 20.09 4.94
C ALA A 415 -14.38 19.99 5.72
N THR A 416 -13.74 21.13 6.02
CA THR A 416 -12.54 21.19 6.88
C THR A 416 -12.82 20.60 8.26
N GLY A 417 -13.95 20.98 8.89
CA GLY A 417 -14.37 20.42 10.17
C GLY A 417 -14.55 18.89 10.12
N ASN A 418 -15.13 18.38 9.04
CA ASN A 418 -15.31 16.94 8.82
C ASN A 418 -13.95 16.21 8.67
N VAL A 419 -13.00 16.77 7.92
CA VAL A 419 -11.65 16.19 7.78
C VAL A 419 -10.97 16.09 9.14
N VAL A 420 -10.94 17.18 9.92
CA VAL A 420 -10.30 17.20 11.24
C VAL A 420 -11.02 16.26 12.22
N SER A 421 -12.35 16.19 12.17
CA SER A 421 -13.13 15.28 13.01
C SER A 421 -12.81 13.81 12.71
N ALA A 422 -12.74 13.43 11.42
CA ALA A 422 -12.37 12.08 11.02
C ALA A 422 -10.95 11.72 11.47
N ALA A 423 -9.99 12.65 11.35
CA ALA A 423 -8.62 12.44 11.82
C ALA A 423 -8.55 12.26 13.35
N ASN A 424 -9.31 13.04 14.13
CA ASN A 424 -9.39 12.86 15.59
C ASN A 424 -10.01 11.51 15.98
N ALA A 425 -11.00 11.01 15.22
CA ALA A 425 -11.56 9.68 15.44
C ALA A 425 -10.51 8.58 15.19
N ILE A 426 -9.68 8.73 14.13
CA ILE A 426 -8.57 7.82 13.85
C ILE A 426 -7.54 7.85 15.00
N VAL A 427 -7.13 9.03 15.46
CA VAL A 427 -6.21 9.17 16.62
C VAL A 427 -6.77 8.50 17.87
N SER A 428 -8.07 8.65 18.12
CA SER A 428 -8.74 8.00 19.25
C SER A 428 -8.72 6.48 19.12
N GLN A 429 -8.91 5.94 17.92
CA GLN A 429 -8.82 4.49 17.66
C GLN A 429 -7.39 3.96 17.83
N ILE A 430 -6.39 4.70 17.37
CA ILE A 430 -4.95 4.36 17.57
C ILE A 430 -4.63 4.21 19.06
N ALA A 431 -5.16 5.10 19.90
CA ALA A 431 -4.93 5.07 21.35
C ALA A 431 -5.59 3.85 22.05
N LEU A 432 -6.58 3.22 21.42
CA LEU A 432 -7.23 2.01 21.92
C LEU A 432 -6.53 0.73 21.49
N SER A 433 -5.66 0.78 20.47
CA SER A 433 -4.93 -0.36 19.95
C SER A 433 -3.52 -0.42 20.56
N GLY A 434 -3.18 -1.52 21.19
CA GLY A 434 -1.83 -1.75 21.71
C GLY A 434 -0.76 -1.81 20.62
N PHE A 435 -1.16 -2.18 19.40
CA PHE A 435 -0.30 -2.19 18.22
C PHE A 435 -0.42 -0.92 17.35
N GLY A 436 -1.14 0.10 17.81
CA GLY A 436 -1.26 1.38 17.15
C GLY A 436 -2.07 1.39 15.84
N ARG A 437 -2.95 0.40 15.63
CA ARG A 437 -3.79 0.30 14.44
C ARG A 437 -4.97 1.27 14.50
N GLY A 438 -5.15 2.07 13.45
CA GLY A 438 -6.14 3.17 13.43
C GLY A 438 -7.54 2.78 12.93
N ILE A 439 -7.78 1.52 12.61
CA ILE A 439 -9.11 0.98 12.25
C ILE A 439 -9.42 -0.28 13.06
N PRO A 440 -10.67 -0.48 13.54
CA PRO A 440 -11.03 -1.61 14.40
C PRO A 440 -11.40 -2.88 13.61
N ASN A 441 -11.65 -2.78 12.30
CA ASN A 441 -12.19 -3.87 11.50
C ASN A 441 -11.12 -4.61 10.71
N TYR A 442 -11.35 -5.90 10.50
CA TYR A 442 -10.51 -6.80 9.70
C TYR A 442 -11.33 -7.34 8.53
N TYR A 443 -10.84 -7.21 7.33
CA TYR A 443 -11.46 -7.66 6.08
C TYR A 443 -10.40 -7.76 4.98
N TRP A 444 -10.74 -8.34 3.86
CA TRP A 444 -9.83 -8.47 2.72
C TRP A 444 -9.27 -7.10 2.29
N GLY A 445 -7.95 -6.95 2.37
CA GLY A 445 -7.26 -5.69 2.07
C GLY A 445 -7.23 -4.68 3.23
N SER A 446 -7.51 -5.09 4.47
CA SER A 446 -7.54 -4.17 5.61
C SER A 446 -6.22 -3.44 5.85
N ASN A 447 -5.06 -4.03 5.49
CA ASN A 447 -3.77 -3.33 5.51
C ASN A 447 -3.73 -2.12 4.56
N GLY A 448 -4.38 -2.24 3.39
CA GLY A 448 -4.54 -1.10 2.47
C GLY A 448 -5.30 0.06 3.14
N THR A 449 -6.31 -0.23 3.96
CA THR A 449 -7.02 0.82 4.71
C THR A 449 -6.18 1.38 5.85
N VAL A 450 -5.41 0.56 6.56
CA VAL A 450 -4.42 1.05 7.55
C VAL A 450 -3.44 2.02 6.89
N ALA A 451 -2.92 1.70 5.72
CA ALA A 451 -2.08 2.61 4.96
C ALA A 451 -2.84 3.90 4.55
N ARG A 452 -4.08 3.76 4.07
CA ARG A 452 -4.87 4.84 3.47
C ARG A 452 -5.33 5.89 4.47
N ILE A 453 -5.57 5.55 5.73
CA ILE A 453 -5.93 6.55 6.75
C ILE A 453 -4.78 7.52 7.04
N THR A 454 -3.56 7.27 6.59
CA THR A 454 -2.49 8.27 6.61
C THR A 454 -2.85 9.51 5.77
N LEU A 455 -3.61 9.35 4.66
CA LEU A 455 -4.12 10.50 3.89
C LEU A 455 -5.05 11.35 4.75
N ASN A 456 -6.00 10.74 5.48
CA ASN A 456 -6.88 11.48 6.38
C ASN A 456 -6.10 12.31 7.41
N LEU A 457 -5.10 11.69 8.04
CA LEU A 457 -4.28 12.32 9.07
C LEU A 457 -3.42 13.46 8.48
N MET A 458 -2.79 13.24 7.34
CA MET A 458 -1.87 14.22 6.75
C MET A 458 -2.61 15.39 6.09
N VAL A 459 -3.78 15.17 5.50
CA VAL A 459 -4.64 16.27 5.03
C VAL A 459 -5.16 17.09 6.21
N ALA A 460 -5.60 16.44 7.29
CA ALA A 460 -5.99 17.16 8.52
C ALA A 460 -4.83 17.97 9.09
N ASN A 461 -3.62 17.42 9.11
CA ASN A 461 -2.42 18.12 9.57
C ASN A 461 -2.06 19.33 8.70
N ALA A 462 -2.29 19.25 7.38
CA ALA A 462 -2.08 20.39 6.48
C ALA A 462 -3.09 21.53 6.73
N LEU A 463 -4.31 21.21 7.13
CA LEU A 463 -5.39 22.19 7.41
C LEU A 463 -5.32 22.75 8.83
N ALA A 464 -5.02 21.90 9.80
CA ALA A 464 -4.95 22.22 11.23
C ALA A 464 -3.79 21.42 11.85
N PRO A 465 -2.57 21.97 11.86
CA PRO A 465 -1.38 21.26 12.34
C PRO A 465 -1.54 20.74 13.77
N ASP A 466 -1.39 19.43 13.95
CA ASP A 466 -1.43 18.75 15.25
C ASP A 466 -0.43 17.59 15.24
N PRO A 467 0.55 17.55 16.16
CA PRO A 467 1.55 16.48 16.21
C PRO A 467 0.94 15.08 16.33
N ARG A 468 -0.26 14.94 16.91
CA ARG A 468 -0.96 13.66 17.02
C ARG A 468 -1.33 13.07 15.64
N PHE A 469 -1.55 13.91 14.63
CA PHE A 469 -1.82 13.43 13.26
C PHE A 469 -0.56 12.85 12.62
N LEU A 470 0.58 13.49 12.83
CA LEU A 470 1.88 12.96 12.37
C LEU A 470 2.23 11.65 13.08
N ASP A 471 2.14 11.62 14.41
CA ASP A 471 2.42 10.42 15.20
C ASP A 471 1.44 9.30 14.85
N GLY A 472 0.19 9.65 14.53
CA GLY A 472 -0.81 8.70 14.03
C GLY A 472 -0.43 8.09 12.67
N ALA A 473 0.10 8.89 11.74
CA ALA A 473 0.58 8.40 10.45
C ALA A 473 1.80 7.47 10.63
N VAL A 474 2.76 7.86 11.48
CA VAL A 474 3.90 6.99 11.85
C VAL A 474 3.39 5.67 12.43
N ALA A 475 2.41 5.71 13.33
CA ALA A 475 1.85 4.52 13.96
C ALA A 475 1.26 3.52 12.96
N GLN A 476 0.64 4.00 11.85
CA GLN A 476 0.12 3.12 10.80
C GLN A 476 1.26 2.42 10.05
N LEU A 477 2.31 3.15 9.69
CA LEU A 477 3.47 2.55 9.01
C LEU A 477 4.23 1.61 9.94
N ASP A 478 4.39 1.94 11.21
CA ASP A 478 4.98 1.05 12.21
C ASP A 478 4.19 -0.26 12.32
N HIS A 479 2.84 -0.19 12.32
CA HIS A 479 1.99 -1.37 12.32
C HIS A 479 2.24 -2.24 11.09
N LEU A 480 2.28 -1.64 9.91
CA LEU A 480 2.50 -2.37 8.65
C LEU A 480 3.91 -2.94 8.52
N LEU A 481 4.90 -2.33 9.17
CA LEU A 481 6.31 -2.70 9.08
C LEU A 481 6.82 -3.53 10.28
N GLY A 482 5.92 -3.95 11.21
CA GLY A 482 6.29 -4.93 12.24
C GLY A 482 5.76 -4.68 13.64
N ARG A 483 5.27 -3.48 14.00
CA ARG A 483 4.59 -3.27 15.29
C ARG A 483 3.16 -3.81 15.26
N ASN A 484 3.02 -5.08 15.01
CA ASN A 484 1.76 -5.82 14.92
C ASN A 484 1.86 -7.14 15.70
N VAL A 485 0.76 -7.86 15.80
CA VAL A 485 0.72 -9.11 16.58
C VAL A 485 1.70 -10.18 16.09
N TYR A 486 2.11 -10.12 14.83
CA TYR A 486 3.05 -11.07 14.20
C TYR A 486 4.52 -10.70 14.41
N GLY A 487 4.83 -9.45 14.82
CA GLY A 487 6.21 -8.94 14.92
C GLY A 487 6.97 -8.92 13.60
N ARG A 488 6.27 -8.80 12.46
CA ARG A 488 6.85 -8.89 11.11
C ARG A 488 6.25 -7.87 10.14
N SER A 489 7.01 -7.52 9.11
CA SER A 489 6.55 -6.67 8.03
C SER A 489 5.43 -7.32 7.21
N PHE A 490 4.49 -6.53 6.71
CA PHE A 490 3.50 -6.95 5.71
C PHE A 490 3.88 -6.52 4.28
N VAL A 491 5.09 -6.01 4.07
CA VAL A 491 5.59 -5.60 2.75
C VAL A 491 6.69 -6.54 2.29
N THR A 492 6.51 -7.12 1.11
CA THR A 492 7.51 -8.01 0.52
C THR A 492 8.87 -7.32 0.35
N GLY A 493 9.94 -8.00 0.69
CA GLY A 493 11.30 -7.47 0.54
C GLY A 493 11.66 -6.29 1.45
N LEU A 494 10.83 -5.92 2.41
CA LEU A 494 11.09 -4.86 3.39
C LEU A 494 10.97 -5.37 4.83
N GLY A 495 11.92 -4.99 5.67
CA GLY A 495 11.92 -5.28 7.10
C GLY A 495 12.26 -6.73 7.43
N HIS A 496 11.85 -7.14 8.63
CA HIS A 496 12.12 -8.48 9.16
C HIS A 496 10.92 -9.41 8.91
N PHE A 497 11.20 -10.65 8.50
CA PHE A 497 10.19 -11.65 8.13
C PHE A 497 9.10 -11.11 7.17
N PRO A 498 9.47 -10.45 6.05
CA PRO A 498 8.48 -10.00 5.08
C PRO A 498 7.74 -11.20 4.47
N PRO A 499 6.54 -10.98 3.87
CA PRO A 499 5.85 -12.03 3.14
C PRO A 499 6.72 -12.60 2.01
N ILE A 500 6.80 -13.93 1.92
CA ILE A 500 7.57 -14.64 0.89
C ILE A 500 6.69 -15.50 -0.02
N HIS A 501 5.41 -15.63 0.31
CA HIS A 501 4.39 -16.37 -0.46
C HIS A 501 3.18 -15.50 -0.81
N PRO A 502 3.36 -14.25 -1.35
CA PRO A 502 2.22 -13.42 -1.71
C PRO A 502 1.39 -14.10 -2.80
N HIS A 503 0.07 -13.89 -2.77
CA HIS A 503 -0.81 -14.24 -3.89
C HIS A 503 -0.55 -13.26 -5.04
N HIS A 504 0.52 -13.52 -5.78
CA HIS A 504 1.02 -12.67 -6.86
C HIS A 504 1.69 -13.55 -7.92
N ARG A 505 1.13 -13.60 -9.13
CA ARG A 505 1.56 -14.52 -10.18
C ARG A 505 3.03 -14.38 -10.58
N PRO A 506 3.58 -13.17 -10.77
CA PRO A 506 5.02 -13.02 -11.04
C PRO A 506 5.91 -13.60 -9.95
N SER A 507 5.49 -13.51 -8.68
CA SER A 507 6.24 -14.03 -7.52
C SER A 507 6.31 -15.55 -7.47
N ALA A 508 5.34 -16.25 -8.02
CA ALA A 508 5.26 -17.70 -7.94
C ALA A 508 6.45 -18.43 -8.60
N SER A 509 7.05 -17.83 -9.63
CA SER A 509 8.16 -18.43 -10.38
C SER A 509 9.54 -17.93 -9.94
N THR A 510 9.62 -16.72 -9.37
CA THR A 510 10.89 -16.05 -9.05
C THR A 510 11.06 -15.74 -7.57
N GLY A 511 10.07 -16.09 -6.74
CA GLY A 511 9.94 -15.68 -5.34
C GLY A 511 9.37 -14.28 -5.21
N ALA A 512 9.00 -13.87 -3.98
CA ALA A 512 8.32 -12.61 -3.72
C ALA A 512 9.04 -11.41 -4.35
N TRP A 513 8.33 -10.65 -5.17
CA TRP A 513 8.80 -9.38 -5.72
C TRP A 513 8.75 -8.32 -4.63
N PRO A 514 9.78 -7.46 -4.50
CA PRO A 514 9.84 -6.50 -3.39
C PRO A 514 8.85 -5.34 -3.52
N GLY A 515 8.55 -4.71 -2.40
CA GLY A 515 7.79 -3.47 -2.35
C GLY A 515 6.28 -3.63 -2.53
N LEU A 516 5.73 -4.80 -2.25
CA LEU A 516 4.29 -5.08 -2.39
C LEU A 516 3.65 -5.30 -1.01
N LEU A 517 2.66 -4.49 -0.67
CA LEU A 517 1.88 -4.62 0.56
C LEU A 517 0.83 -5.72 0.41
N VAL A 518 0.87 -6.76 1.25
CA VAL A 518 -0.16 -7.79 1.27
C VAL A 518 -1.40 -7.33 2.02
N GLY A 519 -2.57 -7.89 1.67
CA GLY A 519 -3.88 -7.54 2.22
C GLY A 519 -3.99 -7.61 3.74
N GLY A 520 -3.25 -8.53 4.36
CA GLY A 520 -3.16 -8.68 5.81
C GLY A 520 -4.34 -9.43 6.43
N PRO A 521 -4.51 -9.36 7.75
CA PRO A 521 -5.56 -10.08 8.46
C PRO A 521 -6.95 -9.75 7.92
N ALA A 522 -7.72 -10.78 7.51
CA ALA A 522 -8.99 -10.61 6.81
C ALA A 522 -10.24 -10.88 7.65
N ALA A 523 -10.11 -11.52 8.80
CA ALA A 523 -11.25 -11.89 9.65
C ALA A 523 -11.07 -11.47 11.11
N SER A 524 -9.85 -11.45 11.62
CA SER A 524 -9.49 -11.08 12.99
C SER A 524 -8.03 -10.64 13.02
N ALA A 525 -7.61 -9.98 14.09
CA ALA A 525 -6.23 -9.51 14.28
C ALA A 525 -5.17 -10.61 14.11
N THR A 526 -5.50 -11.84 14.45
CA THR A 526 -4.60 -13.01 14.40
C THR A 526 -4.88 -13.94 13.21
N GLY A 527 -5.76 -13.53 12.28
CA GLY A 527 -6.21 -14.34 11.14
C GLY A 527 -5.43 -14.08 9.86
N TRP A 528 -4.10 -14.10 9.89
CA TRP A 528 -3.25 -13.98 8.71
C TRP A 528 -2.18 -15.08 8.67
N THR A 529 -1.97 -15.62 7.48
CA THR A 529 -0.90 -16.58 7.16
C THR A 529 -0.21 -16.17 5.87
N ASP A 530 1.10 -16.46 5.76
CA ASP A 530 1.87 -16.18 4.53
C ASP A 530 1.73 -17.35 3.55
N GLU A 531 0.51 -17.49 2.98
CA GLU A 531 0.15 -18.59 2.07
C GLU A 531 -0.31 -18.04 0.72
N GLN A 532 0.32 -18.47 -0.37
CA GLN A 532 0.03 -18.02 -1.74
C GLN A 532 -1.43 -18.27 -2.14
N ASP A 533 -2.03 -19.36 -1.70
CA ASP A 533 -3.38 -19.74 -2.10
C ASP A 533 -4.48 -18.97 -1.34
N ASP A 534 -4.14 -18.28 -0.24
CA ASP A 534 -5.08 -17.44 0.50
C ASP A 534 -5.06 -16.00 0.01
N TYR A 535 -5.71 -15.75 -1.13
CA TYR A 535 -5.80 -14.42 -1.71
C TYR A 535 -6.42 -13.36 -0.77
N ARG A 536 -7.34 -13.76 0.13
CA ARG A 536 -8.01 -12.82 1.03
C ARG A 536 -7.06 -12.16 2.03
N GLN A 537 -5.96 -12.82 2.34
CA GLN A 537 -4.98 -12.39 3.33
C GLN A 537 -3.67 -11.95 2.69
N ASN A 538 -3.25 -12.64 1.63
CA ASN A 538 -1.90 -12.52 1.11
C ASN A 538 -1.80 -12.02 -0.34
N GLU A 539 -2.92 -11.57 -0.93
CA GLU A 539 -2.91 -10.87 -2.20
C GLU A 539 -2.28 -9.47 -2.03
N ILE A 540 -1.72 -8.97 -3.10
CA ILE A 540 -1.27 -7.57 -3.24
C ILE A 540 -2.23 -6.81 -4.13
N ALA A 541 -2.32 -5.50 -3.99
CA ALA A 541 -3.06 -4.66 -4.93
C ALA A 541 -2.46 -3.26 -5.04
N ILE A 542 -2.60 -2.64 -6.22
CA ILE A 542 -2.00 -1.33 -6.50
C ILE A 542 -2.55 -0.24 -5.59
N ASN A 543 -3.84 -0.25 -5.25
CA ASN A 543 -4.45 0.74 -4.35
C ASN A 543 -3.97 0.63 -2.89
N TRP A 544 -3.60 -0.55 -2.44
CA TRP A 544 -3.00 -0.72 -1.12
C TRP A 544 -1.56 -0.21 -1.12
N ASN A 545 -0.83 -0.51 -2.18
CA ASN A 545 0.55 -0.08 -2.35
C ASN A 545 0.67 1.44 -2.44
N THR A 546 -0.16 2.07 -3.28
CA THR A 546 -0.14 3.53 -3.46
C THR A 546 -0.58 4.30 -2.21
N ALA A 547 -1.49 3.72 -1.41
CA ALA A 547 -1.81 4.26 -0.08
C ALA A 547 -0.60 4.25 0.85
N MET A 548 0.18 3.16 0.86
CA MET A 548 1.40 3.06 1.67
C MET A 548 2.52 3.96 1.13
N ILE A 549 2.62 4.12 -0.20
CA ILE A 549 3.53 5.09 -0.83
C ILE A 549 3.21 6.51 -0.36
N PHE A 550 1.93 6.90 -0.32
CA PHE A 550 1.54 8.20 0.23
C PHE A 550 2.01 8.36 1.69
N GLY A 551 1.74 7.36 2.53
CA GLY A 551 2.16 7.38 3.93
C GLY A 551 3.68 7.55 4.08
N ALA A 552 4.47 6.76 3.35
CA ALA A 552 5.93 6.87 3.35
C ALA A 552 6.41 8.23 2.82
N ALA A 553 5.84 8.72 1.70
CA ALA A 553 6.15 10.01 1.09
C ALA A 553 5.94 11.18 2.06
N SER A 554 4.89 11.10 2.90
CA SER A 554 4.59 12.15 3.90
C SER A 554 5.68 12.28 4.96
N LEU A 555 6.45 11.23 5.20
CA LEU A 555 7.50 11.12 6.21
C LEU A 555 8.93 11.18 5.62
N VAL A 556 9.11 11.33 4.31
CA VAL A 556 10.42 11.65 3.70
C VAL A 556 10.90 12.98 4.25
N GLU A 557 12.16 13.09 4.70
CA GLU A 557 12.75 14.31 5.23
C GLU A 557 13.59 15.09 4.19
#